data_13724b3dafe26f4533deb582133f2d61
#
_entry.id   13724b3dafe26f4533deb582133f2d61
#
_cell.length_a   1.000
_cell.length_b   1.000
_cell.length_c   1.000
_cell.angle_alpha   90.00
_cell.angle_beta   90.00
_cell.angle_gamma   90.00
#
_symmetry.space_group_name_H-M   'P 1'
#
loop_
_entity.id
_entity.type
_entity.pdbx_description
1 polymer ?
#
loop_
_entity_poly.entity_id
_entity_poly.type
_entity_poly.pdbx_seq_one_letter_code
_entity_poly.pdbx_strand_id
1 'polypeptide(L)'
;MKMTFNITYIIIFISVFSCNQQKIKPQAQLFSQDYLELKKENKLEIIDLDSVHNYKNLISRMSKIACKDKLSGLKISFKDTIYNIIGYTNCPEDNTIGCYFRRNFITIQNDSLILERSNKGRKEPIGYLKTMIDSIISKPHNYIFNEDKLKPALIQFNVEEKYPINTTKKVLREIATRFQAVVKTDNPDFFSYSILFVNYDISKIPPPPPPK
;
A
#
# COMPACT_ATOMS: atom_id res chain seq x y z
N MET A 1 -54.35 8.63 51.48
CA MET A 1 -53.22 7.70 51.22
C MET A 1 -52.38 8.34 50.10
N LYS A 2 -51.25 8.90 50.45
CA LYS A 2 -50.53 9.88 49.60
C LYS A 2 -49.58 9.17 48.61
N MET A 3 -49.69 9.57 47.37
CA MET A 3 -48.92 9.18 46.17
C MET A 3 -47.44 9.65 46.26
N THR A 4 -46.60 8.95 47.00
CA THR A 4 -45.17 9.24 47.09
C THR A 4 -44.27 8.16 46.46
N PHE A 5 -44.87 7.20 45.75
CA PHE A 5 -44.14 6.00 45.27
C PHE A 5 -43.59 6.09 43.85
N ASN A 6 -43.96 7.13 43.09
CA ASN A 6 -43.65 7.18 41.66
C ASN A 6 -42.38 7.96 41.25
N ILE A 7 -41.82 8.77 42.15
CA ILE A 7 -40.70 9.63 41.79
C ILE A 7 -39.36 8.82 41.86
N THR A 8 -39.25 7.90 42.80
CA THR A 8 -38.03 7.09 43.01
C THR A 8 -37.78 6.11 41.85
N TYR A 9 -38.85 5.56 41.25
CA TYR A 9 -38.71 4.67 40.09
C TYR A 9 -38.32 5.39 38.81
N ILE A 10 -38.71 6.65 38.63
CA ILE A 10 -38.33 7.46 37.44
C ILE A 10 -36.85 7.80 37.48
N ILE A 11 -36.26 8.09 38.65
CA ILE A 11 -34.83 8.41 38.79
C ILE A 11 -33.95 7.18 38.51
N ILE A 12 -34.39 5.98 38.88
CA ILE A 12 -33.64 4.73 38.62
C ILE A 12 -33.64 4.38 37.11
N PHE A 13 -34.72 4.73 36.38
CA PHE A 13 -34.82 4.43 34.95
C PHE A 13 -33.96 5.34 34.07
N ILE A 14 -33.64 6.56 34.51
CA ILE A 14 -32.81 7.53 33.77
C ILE A 14 -31.33 7.18 33.88
N SER A 15 -30.89 6.52 34.95
CA SER A 15 -29.48 6.15 35.18
C SER A 15 -28.99 5.00 34.32
N VAL A 16 -29.88 4.19 33.70
CA VAL A 16 -29.51 3.02 32.86
C VAL A 16 -29.28 3.40 31.41
N PHE A 17 -29.70 4.59 30.97
CA PHE A 17 -29.47 5.11 29.58
C PHE A 17 -28.25 6.01 29.44
N SER A 18 -27.32 5.97 30.40
CA SER A 18 -25.99 6.52 30.17
C SER A 18 -25.25 5.61 29.18
N CYS A 19 -25.67 5.71 27.92
CA CYS A 19 -24.99 5.10 26.80
C CYS A 19 -23.57 5.66 26.79
N ASN A 20 -22.60 4.84 27.15
CA ASN A 20 -21.19 5.12 27.02
C ASN A 20 -20.92 5.39 25.52
N GLN A 21 -21.11 6.63 25.06
CA GLN A 21 -20.61 7.07 23.78
C GLN A 21 -19.07 6.97 23.87
N GLN A 22 -18.55 5.80 23.55
CA GLN A 22 -17.13 5.68 23.24
C GLN A 22 -16.85 6.73 22.15
N LYS A 23 -16.20 7.82 22.52
CA LYS A 23 -15.65 8.78 21.54
C LYS A 23 -14.76 7.97 20.60
N ILE A 24 -15.29 7.66 19.43
CA ILE A 24 -14.51 7.04 18.34
C ILE A 24 -13.39 8.04 18.07
N LYS A 25 -12.17 7.70 18.50
CA LYS A 25 -10.99 8.51 18.17
C LYS A 25 -10.90 8.56 16.65
N PRO A 26 -10.74 9.75 16.03
CA PRO A 26 -10.57 9.83 14.60
C PRO A 26 -9.33 9.03 14.22
N GLN A 27 -9.51 8.04 13.34
CA GLN A 27 -8.40 7.25 12.81
C GLN A 27 -7.53 8.13 11.92
N ALA A 28 -6.22 8.09 12.15
CA ALA A 28 -5.25 8.72 11.26
C ALA A 28 -5.36 8.08 9.86
N GLN A 29 -5.23 8.90 8.80
CA GLN A 29 -5.24 8.39 7.44
C GLN A 29 -3.93 8.73 6.75
N LEU A 30 -3.31 7.72 6.15
CA LEU A 30 -2.17 7.86 5.28
C LEU A 30 -2.59 7.57 3.84
N PHE A 31 -2.18 8.44 2.93
CA PHE A 31 -2.49 8.32 1.52
C PHE A 31 -1.20 8.21 0.73
N SER A 32 -1.16 7.30 -0.26
CA SER A 32 -0.15 7.37 -1.30
C SER A 32 -0.38 8.63 -2.15
N GLN A 33 0.69 9.09 -2.79
CA GLN A 33 0.63 10.24 -3.70
C GLN A 33 -0.51 10.06 -4.71
N ASP A 34 -1.16 11.17 -5.10
CA ASP A 34 -2.26 11.27 -6.08
C ASP A 34 -3.55 10.51 -5.70
N TYR A 35 -3.59 9.82 -4.54
CA TYR A 35 -4.76 9.01 -4.17
C TYR A 35 -6.06 9.82 -4.10
N LEU A 36 -6.02 10.97 -3.46
CA LEU A 36 -7.22 11.82 -3.27
C LEU A 36 -7.68 12.44 -4.60
N GLU A 37 -6.75 12.83 -5.46
CA GLU A 37 -7.04 13.36 -6.78
C GLU A 37 -7.69 12.32 -7.68
N LEU A 38 -7.06 11.15 -7.83
CA LEU A 38 -7.59 10.03 -8.60
C LEU A 38 -8.96 9.55 -8.10
N LYS A 39 -9.17 9.59 -6.78
CA LYS A 39 -10.47 9.27 -6.18
C LYS A 39 -11.53 10.30 -6.57
N LYS A 40 -11.20 11.61 -6.53
CA LYS A 40 -12.09 12.69 -6.95
C LYS A 40 -12.46 12.59 -8.44
N GLU A 41 -11.51 12.20 -9.28
CA GLU A 41 -11.71 11.99 -10.70
C GLU A 41 -12.42 10.67 -11.06
N ASN A 42 -12.86 9.89 -10.07
CA ASN A 42 -13.48 8.55 -10.26
C ASN A 42 -12.58 7.55 -11.02
N LYS A 43 -11.27 7.72 -10.92
CA LYS A 43 -10.25 6.83 -11.51
C LYS A 43 -9.80 5.72 -10.57
N LEU A 44 -10.26 5.72 -9.31
CA LEU A 44 -9.98 4.68 -8.32
C LEU A 44 -11.22 3.84 -8.02
N GLU A 45 -11.04 2.52 -7.99
CA GLU A 45 -11.99 1.59 -7.39
C GLU A 45 -11.38 0.99 -6.12
N ILE A 46 -12.10 1.07 -4.99
CA ILE A 46 -11.54 0.76 -3.66
C ILE A 46 -11.71 -0.73 -3.36
N ILE A 47 -10.60 -1.37 -2.97
CA ILE A 47 -10.56 -2.72 -2.41
C ILE A 47 -10.20 -2.62 -0.94
N ASP A 48 -11.11 -3.02 -0.05
CA ASP A 48 -10.79 -3.21 1.36
C ASP A 48 -10.06 -4.55 1.53
N LEU A 49 -8.79 -4.51 1.97
CA LEU A 49 -7.98 -5.72 2.11
C LEU A 49 -8.46 -6.62 3.26
N ASP A 50 -9.33 -6.13 4.16
CA ASP A 50 -9.95 -6.96 5.18
C ASP A 50 -11.00 -7.90 4.58
N SER A 51 -11.52 -7.60 3.38
CA SER A 51 -12.42 -8.44 2.60
C SER A 51 -11.73 -9.42 1.64
N VAL A 52 -10.39 -9.45 1.63
CA VAL A 52 -9.59 -10.26 0.69
C VAL A 52 -8.98 -11.44 1.42
N HIS A 53 -9.08 -12.66 0.86
CA HIS A 53 -8.58 -13.87 1.51
C HIS A 53 -7.09 -14.12 1.27
N ASN A 54 -6.61 -13.90 0.04
CA ASN A 54 -5.22 -14.13 -0.34
C ASN A 54 -4.77 -13.22 -1.48
N TYR A 55 -3.48 -13.26 -1.80
CA TYR A 55 -2.88 -12.42 -2.83
C TYR A 55 -3.45 -12.69 -4.24
N LYS A 56 -3.70 -13.94 -4.61
CA LYS A 56 -4.31 -14.32 -5.90
C LYS A 56 -5.70 -13.70 -6.07
N ASN A 57 -6.51 -13.73 -5.01
CA ASN A 57 -7.82 -13.11 -5.00
C ASN A 57 -7.71 -11.58 -5.15
N LEU A 58 -6.70 -10.95 -4.51
CA LEU A 58 -6.41 -9.54 -4.68
C LEU A 58 -6.07 -9.21 -6.15
N ILE A 59 -5.12 -9.93 -6.74
CA ILE A 59 -4.72 -9.74 -8.16
C ILE A 59 -5.93 -9.89 -9.08
N SER A 60 -6.76 -10.90 -8.89
CA SER A 60 -7.96 -11.11 -9.71
C SER A 60 -8.92 -9.91 -9.65
N ARG A 61 -9.12 -9.32 -8.45
CA ARG A 61 -9.95 -8.10 -8.32
C ARG A 61 -9.29 -6.90 -8.99
N MET A 62 -8.00 -6.69 -8.76
CA MET A 62 -7.24 -5.59 -9.35
C MET A 62 -7.23 -5.65 -10.89
N SER A 63 -7.03 -6.84 -11.46
CA SER A 63 -7.06 -7.03 -12.92
C SER A 63 -8.42 -6.66 -13.54
N LYS A 64 -9.53 -7.02 -12.87
CA LYS A 64 -10.88 -6.62 -13.31
C LYS A 64 -11.08 -5.10 -13.29
N ILE A 65 -10.44 -4.41 -12.36
CA ILE A 65 -10.46 -2.94 -12.26
C ILE A 65 -9.60 -2.34 -13.37
N ALA A 66 -8.40 -2.89 -13.59
CA ALA A 66 -7.50 -2.45 -14.67
C ALA A 66 -8.14 -2.59 -16.07
N CYS A 67 -8.91 -3.67 -16.32
CA CYS A 67 -9.65 -3.84 -17.57
C CYS A 67 -10.80 -2.82 -17.79
N LYS A 68 -11.09 -1.98 -16.80
CA LYS A 68 -12.02 -0.85 -16.89
C LYS A 68 -11.29 0.50 -16.96
N ASP A 69 -10.00 0.51 -17.27
CA ASP A 69 -9.13 1.71 -17.26
C ASP A 69 -9.12 2.46 -15.91
N LYS A 70 -9.30 1.71 -14.81
CA LYS A 70 -9.23 2.26 -13.45
C LYS A 70 -8.05 1.69 -12.68
N LEU A 71 -7.66 2.42 -11.63
CA LEU A 71 -6.63 2.01 -10.69
C LEU A 71 -7.25 1.42 -9.43
N SER A 72 -6.53 0.55 -8.75
CA SER A 72 -6.97 -0.03 -7.50
C SER A 72 -6.53 0.80 -6.31
N GLY A 73 -7.49 1.33 -5.55
CA GLY A 73 -7.25 1.95 -4.25
C GLY A 73 -7.33 0.87 -3.16
N LEU A 74 -6.19 0.55 -2.55
CA LEU A 74 -6.10 -0.49 -1.51
C LEU A 74 -6.25 0.15 -0.14
N LYS A 75 -7.28 -0.27 0.61
CA LYS A 75 -7.52 0.19 1.97
C LYS A 75 -7.08 -0.88 2.97
N ILE A 76 -6.27 -0.48 3.96
CA ILE A 76 -5.79 -1.34 5.05
C ILE A 76 -6.08 -0.64 6.36
N SER A 77 -6.84 -1.28 7.26
CA SER A 77 -7.02 -0.79 8.62
C SER A 77 -6.03 -1.49 9.55
N PHE A 78 -5.25 -0.71 10.31
CA PHE A 78 -4.33 -1.26 11.28
C PHE A 78 -4.18 -0.34 12.49
N LYS A 79 -4.55 -0.82 13.68
CA LYS A 79 -4.64 -0.02 14.91
C LYS A 79 -5.49 1.25 14.65
N ASP A 80 -4.96 2.41 14.96
CA ASP A 80 -5.62 3.70 14.82
C ASP A 80 -5.32 4.39 13.46
N THR A 81 -4.83 3.63 12.45
CA THR A 81 -4.43 4.18 11.16
C THR A 81 -5.06 3.42 10.00
N ILE A 82 -5.58 4.18 9.02
CA ILE A 82 -6.03 3.67 7.72
C ILE A 82 -4.99 4.04 6.68
N TYR A 83 -4.47 3.04 5.97
CA TYR A 83 -3.57 3.21 4.85
C TYR A 83 -4.37 3.13 3.55
N ASN A 84 -4.23 4.13 2.70
CA ASN A 84 -4.88 4.23 1.40
C ASN A 84 -3.79 4.26 0.32
N ILE A 85 -3.62 3.17 -0.40
CA ILE A 85 -2.47 2.93 -1.28
C ILE A 85 -2.97 2.68 -2.70
N ILE A 86 -2.33 3.27 -3.71
CA ILE A 86 -2.60 2.96 -5.11
C ILE A 86 -1.79 1.74 -5.52
N GLY A 87 -2.48 0.75 -6.10
CA GLY A 87 -1.88 -0.43 -6.70
C GLY A 87 -2.14 -0.50 -8.20
N TYR A 88 -1.12 -0.91 -8.95
CA TYR A 88 -1.18 -1.12 -10.39
C TYR A 88 -1.10 -2.62 -10.68
N THR A 89 -1.84 -3.07 -11.68
CA THR A 89 -1.68 -4.38 -12.31
C THR A 89 -2.13 -4.30 -13.76
N ASN A 90 -1.73 -5.26 -14.58
CA ASN A 90 -2.15 -5.29 -15.98
C ASN A 90 -3.55 -5.91 -16.13
N CYS A 91 -4.31 -5.46 -17.12
CA CYS A 91 -5.44 -6.20 -17.65
C CYS A 91 -4.91 -7.41 -18.41
N PRO A 92 -5.34 -8.66 -18.13
CA PRO A 92 -4.86 -9.84 -18.83
C PRO A 92 -5.20 -9.86 -20.32
N GLU A 93 -6.22 -9.11 -20.73
CA GLU A 93 -6.68 -8.99 -22.13
C GLU A 93 -5.84 -7.98 -22.91
N ASP A 94 -5.06 -7.15 -22.22
CA ASP A 94 -4.22 -6.14 -22.84
C ASP A 94 -2.85 -6.73 -23.17
N ASN A 95 -2.57 -6.89 -24.47
CA ASN A 95 -1.30 -7.40 -24.99
C ASN A 95 -0.19 -6.35 -25.02
N THR A 96 -0.39 -5.18 -24.42
CA THR A 96 0.63 -4.13 -24.37
C THR A 96 1.74 -4.51 -23.38
N ILE A 97 2.95 -4.69 -23.92
CA ILE A 97 4.16 -4.89 -23.11
C ILE A 97 4.62 -3.50 -22.67
N GLY A 98 4.31 -3.14 -21.44
CA GLY A 98 4.82 -1.91 -20.82
C GLY A 98 6.31 -2.03 -20.52
N CYS A 99 7.15 -1.24 -21.18
CA CYS A 99 8.56 -1.10 -20.83
C CYS A 99 8.70 -0.07 -19.70
N TYR A 100 8.99 -0.53 -18.51
CA TYR A 100 9.20 0.35 -17.34
C TYR A 100 10.69 0.64 -17.16
N PHE A 101 11.18 1.73 -17.75
CA PHE A 101 12.53 2.23 -17.52
C PHE A 101 12.55 3.18 -16.32
N ARG A 102 12.62 2.63 -15.09
CA ARG A 102 12.80 3.45 -13.90
C ARG A 102 14.13 3.11 -13.21
N ARG A 103 14.90 4.12 -12.82
CA ARG A 103 16.19 3.90 -12.13
C ARG A 103 16.01 3.38 -10.72
N ASN A 104 14.96 3.81 -10.02
CA ASN A 104 14.64 3.36 -8.66
C ASN A 104 13.71 2.16 -8.69
N PHE A 105 14.22 1.02 -9.15
CA PHE A 105 13.46 -0.22 -9.22
C PHE A 105 13.68 -1.05 -7.96
N ILE A 106 12.60 -1.34 -7.23
CA ILE A 106 12.59 -2.11 -5.99
C ILE A 106 11.78 -3.39 -6.24
N THR A 107 12.37 -4.54 -5.92
CA THR A 107 11.69 -5.83 -6.07
C THR A 107 11.39 -6.43 -4.71
N ILE A 108 10.14 -6.78 -4.46
CA ILE A 108 9.69 -7.39 -3.21
C ILE A 108 8.97 -8.71 -3.53
N GLN A 109 9.49 -9.79 -2.97
CA GLN A 109 8.89 -11.12 -3.02
C GLN A 109 8.50 -11.53 -1.61
N ASN A 110 7.21 -11.79 -1.37
CA ASN A 110 6.65 -12.07 -0.06
C ASN A 110 6.87 -10.89 0.90
N ASP A 111 7.68 -11.05 1.94
CA ASP A 111 8.09 -10.01 2.89
C ASP A 111 9.58 -9.68 2.82
N SER A 112 10.20 -9.93 1.67
CA SER A 112 11.63 -9.77 1.46
C SER A 112 11.95 -8.95 0.22
N LEU A 113 12.96 -8.10 0.32
CA LEU A 113 13.58 -7.38 -0.79
C LEU A 113 14.48 -8.34 -1.56
N ILE A 114 14.41 -8.29 -2.88
CA ILE A 114 15.31 -9.00 -3.79
C ILE A 114 16.34 -8.00 -4.28
N LEU A 115 17.58 -8.08 -3.77
CA LEU A 115 18.65 -7.14 -4.14
C LEU A 115 19.39 -7.58 -5.40
N GLU A 116 19.46 -8.88 -5.65
CA GLU A 116 20.09 -9.46 -6.84
C GLU A 116 19.16 -10.49 -7.47
N ARG A 117 18.95 -10.41 -8.79
CA ARG A 117 18.08 -11.31 -9.55
C ARG A 117 18.81 -12.58 -10.04
N SER A 118 19.82 -13.04 -9.34
CA SER A 118 20.50 -14.31 -9.66
C SER A 118 19.86 -15.48 -8.92
N ASN A 119 20.10 -16.71 -9.36
CA ASN A 119 19.62 -17.93 -8.67
C ASN A 119 20.10 -18.06 -7.20
N LYS A 120 21.11 -17.27 -6.80
CA LYS A 120 21.60 -17.11 -5.43
C LYS A 120 21.31 -15.70 -4.89
N GLY A 121 20.33 -15.02 -5.46
CA GLY A 121 20.05 -13.61 -5.21
C GLY A 121 19.96 -13.27 -3.72
N ARG A 122 20.65 -12.21 -3.33
CA ARG A 122 20.62 -11.71 -1.96
C ARG A 122 19.23 -11.21 -1.64
N LYS A 123 18.65 -11.77 -0.58
CA LYS A 123 17.34 -11.38 -0.04
C LYS A 123 17.53 -10.73 1.32
N GLU A 124 16.84 -9.63 1.55
CA GLU A 124 16.82 -8.95 2.83
C GLU A 124 15.38 -8.81 3.32
N PRO A 125 15.12 -8.85 4.64
CA PRO A 125 13.78 -8.61 5.17
C PRO A 125 13.23 -7.25 4.74
N ILE A 126 11.90 -7.10 4.66
CA ILE A 126 11.24 -5.85 4.25
C ILE A 126 11.69 -4.61 5.07
N GLY A 127 12.09 -4.80 6.33
CA GLY A 127 12.64 -3.73 7.16
C GLY A 127 13.89 -3.05 6.57
N TYR A 128 14.65 -3.75 5.71
CA TYR A 128 15.81 -3.21 5.00
C TYR A 128 15.42 -2.13 3.97
N LEU A 129 14.15 -1.99 3.64
CA LEU A 129 13.63 -0.97 2.73
C LEU A 129 14.04 0.45 3.17
N LYS A 130 14.08 0.70 4.48
CA LYS A 130 14.59 1.99 5.02
C LYS A 130 16.02 2.25 4.56
N THR A 131 16.93 1.31 4.76
CA THR A 131 18.34 1.43 4.37
C THR A 131 18.49 1.67 2.86
N MET A 132 17.68 0.99 2.05
CA MET A 132 17.67 1.19 0.59
C MET A 132 17.21 2.61 0.22
N ILE A 133 16.13 3.11 0.80
CA ILE A 133 15.62 4.47 0.58
C ILE A 133 16.67 5.50 1.03
N ASP A 134 17.26 5.34 2.21
CA ASP A 134 18.31 6.24 2.71
C ASP A 134 19.53 6.26 1.78
N SER A 135 19.90 5.10 1.21
CA SER A 135 21.00 5.01 0.23
C SER A 135 20.67 5.73 -1.08
N ILE A 136 19.43 5.71 -1.55
CA ILE A 136 18.99 6.47 -2.74
C ILE A 136 19.06 7.96 -2.44
N ILE A 137 18.58 8.39 -1.30
CA ILE A 137 18.56 9.81 -0.89
C ILE A 137 19.99 10.36 -0.70
N SER A 138 20.90 9.54 -0.14
CA SER A 138 22.29 9.95 0.09
C SER A 138 23.13 10.05 -1.18
N LYS A 139 22.66 9.48 -2.31
CA LYS A 139 23.33 9.54 -3.62
C LYS A 139 22.38 10.11 -4.69
N PRO A 140 21.84 11.30 -4.49
CA PRO A 140 20.77 11.83 -5.32
C PRO A 140 21.18 12.03 -6.78
N HIS A 141 22.45 12.34 -7.05
CA HIS A 141 22.97 12.56 -8.42
C HIS A 141 22.73 11.38 -9.39
N ASN A 142 22.60 10.16 -8.87
CA ASN A 142 22.30 8.97 -9.67
C ASN A 142 20.79 8.82 -9.98
N TYR A 143 19.94 9.48 -9.20
CA TYR A 143 18.49 9.23 -9.15
C TYR A 143 17.65 10.49 -9.32
N ILE A 144 18.29 11.66 -9.44
CA ILE A 144 17.61 12.94 -9.60
C ILE A 144 16.82 12.98 -10.92
N PHE A 145 15.61 13.51 -10.85
CA PHE A 145 14.81 13.88 -12.02
C PHE A 145 15.03 15.36 -12.36
N ASN A 146 15.05 16.22 -11.35
CA ASN A 146 15.41 17.63 -11.35
C ASN A 146 15.98 17.98 -9.97
N GLU A 147 16.36 19.24 -9.73
CA GLU A 147 17.00 19.69 -8.48
C GLU A 147 16.19 19.35 -7.22
N ASP A 148 14.85 19.29 -7.32
CA ASP A 148 13.96 19.15 -6.20
C ASP A 148 13.33 17.76 -6.05
N LYS A 149 13.46 16.89 -7.08
CA LYS A 149 12.75 15.59 -7.12
C LYS A 149 13.66 14.44 -7.48
N LEU A 150 13.52 13.35 -6.75
CA LEU A 150 14.07 12.06 -7.17
C LEU A 150 13.17 11.39 -8.22
N LYS A 151 13.76 10.54 -9.06
CA LYS A 151 12.97 9.70 -9.96
C LYS A 151 12.07 8.79 -9.14
N PRO A 152 10.76 8.70 -9.45
CA PRO A 152 9.84 7.86 -8.72
C PRO A 152 10.32 6.41 -8.64
N ALA A 153 10.14 5.78 -7.48
CA ALA A 153 10.39 4.36 -7.32
C ALA A 153 9.30 3.54 -8.01
N LEU A 154 9.69 2.47 -8.71
CA LEU A 154 8.79 1.42 -9.15
C LEU A 154 9.01 0.19 -8.27
N ILE A 155 8.01 -0.16 -7.46
CA ILE A 155 8.04 -1.32 -6.58
C ILE A 155 7.30 -2.45 -7.26
N GLN A 156 8.04 -3.47 -7.72
CA GLN A 156 7.44 -4.70 -8.22
C GLN A 156 7.19 -5.64 -7.04
N PHE A 157 5.93 -6.05 -6.86
CA PHE A 157 5.50 -6.78 -5.68
C PHE A 157 4.75 -8.06 -6.03
N ASN A 158 5.16 -9.16 -5.41
CA ASN A 158 4.50 -10.46 -5.49
C ASN A 158 4.47 -11.13 -4.12
N VAL A 159 3.39 -11.90 -3.87
CA VAL A 159 3.28 -12.79 -2.70
C VAL A 159 2.80 -14.17 -3.19
N GLU A 160 3.52 -15.22 -2.84
CA GLU A 160 3.15 -16.59 -3.16
C GLU A 160 1.86 -17.00 -2.42
N GLU A 161 1.06 -17.87 -3.05
CA GLU A 161 -0.25 -18.29 -2.51
C GLU A 161 -0.20 -18.92 -1.11
N LYS A 162 0.94 -19.54 -0.73
CA LYS A 162 1.11 -20.13 0.60
C LYS A 162 1.13 -19.12 1.74
N TYR A 163 1.34 -17.84 1.44
CA TYR A 163 1.35 -16.79 2.46
C TYR A 163 -0.06 -16.17 2.66
N PRO A 164 -0.46 -15.89 3.91
CA PRO A 164 -1.73 -15.25 4.18
C PRO A 164 -1.74 -13.79 3.69
N ILE A 165 -2.93 -13.24 3.46
CA ILE A 165 -3.11 -11.83 3.05
C ILE A 165 -2.44 -10.84 4.02
N ASN A 166 -2.26 -11.23 5.28
CA ASN A 166 -1.56 -10.42 6.26
C ASN A 166 -0.10 -10.11 5.88
N THR A 167 0.56 -10.98 5.12
CA THR A 167 1.89 -10.71 4.56
C THR A 167 1.82 -9.52 3.60
N THR A 168 0.85 -9.52 2.67
CA THR A 168 0.59 -8.39 1.78
C THR A 168 0.32 -7.09 2.55
N LYS A 169 -0.59 -7.14 3.53
CA LYS A 169 -0.91 -5.98 4.38
C LYS A 169 0.30 -5.43 5.12
N LYS A 170 1.14 -6.31 5.68
CA LYS A 170 2.39 -5.95 6.39
C LYS A 170 3.34 -5.20 5.46
N VAL A 171 3.59 -5.73 4.27
CA VAL A 171 4.52 -5.15 3.30
C VAL A 171 4.01 -3.79 2.80
N LEU A 172 2.75 -3.69 2.43
CA LEU A 172 2.16 -2.43 1.95
C LEU A 172 2.22 -1.32 3.00
N ARG A 173 1.97 -1.66 4.27
CA ARG A 173 2.11 -0.69 5.38
C ARG A 173 3.56 -0.24 5.56
N GLU A 174 4.52 -1.18 5.47
CA GLU A 174 5.94 -0.84 5.56
C GLU A 174 6.33 0.11 4.44
N ILE A 175 5.95 -0.16 3.18
CA ILE A 175 6.19 0.72 2.05
C ILE A 175 5.61 2.12 2.33
N ALA A 176 4.31 2.21 2.63
CA ALA A 176 3.66 3.50 2.88
C ALA A 176 4.33 4.28 4.01
N THR A 177 4.68 3.61 5.12
CA THR A 177 5.32 4.25 6.27
C THR A 177 6.72 4.75 5.93
N ARG A 178 7.53 3.98 5.17
CA ARG A 178 8.90 4.38 4.82
C ARG A 178 8.93 5.54 3.85
N PHE A 179 8.07 5.52 2.84
CA PHE A 179 7.99 6.64 1.91
C PHE A 179 7.40 7.89 2.57
N GLN A 180 6.41 7.74 3.45
CA GLN A 180 5.89 8.88 4.23
C GLN A 180 6.96 9.55 5.10
N ALA A 181 7.88 8.75 5.66
CA ALA A 181 8.95 9.27 6.51
C ALA A 181 9.98 10.13 5.75
N VAL A 182 10.03 10.05 4.41
CA VAL A 182 10.93 10.87 3.58
C VAL A 182 10.22 12.00 2.84
N VAL A 183 8.91 12.15 3.05
CA VAL A 183 8.15 13.30 2.56
C VAL A 183 8.66 14.57 3.26
N LYS A 184 9.05 15.56 2.49
CA LYS A 184 9.46 16.87 2.98
C LYS A 184 8.24 17.79 3.09
N THR A 185 8.19 18.60 4.14
CA THR A 185 7.06 19.51 4.37
C THR A 185 6.87 20.51 3.22
N ASP A 186 7.97 20.98 2.65
CA ASP A 186 8.06 21.93 1.54
C ASP A 186 8.00 21.26 0.16
N ASN A 187 8.24 19.95 0.09
CA ASN A 187 8.19 19.18 -1.16
C ASN A 187 7.61 17.77 -0.93
N PRO A 188 6.27 17.62 -0.90
CA PRO A 188 5.62 16.33 -0.68
C PRO A 188 5.91 15.30 -1.77
N ASP A 189 6.29 15.76 -2.97
CA ASP A 189 6.58 14.91 -4.13
C ASP A 189 8.08 14.60 -4.27
N PHE A 190 8.89 14.89 -3.27
CA PHE A 190 10.35 14.70 -3.34
C PHE A 190 10.75 13.31 -3.79
N PHE A 191 10.12 12.27 -3.23
CA PHE A 191 10.35 10.87 -3.61
C PHE A 191 9.04 10.08 -3.62
N SER A 192 8.42 10.01 -4.77
CA SER A 192 7.18 9.26 -4.98
C SER A 192 7.46 7.79 -5.32
N TYR A 193 6.41 6.95 -5.22
CA TYR A 193 6.49 5.54 -5.57
C TYR A 193 5.22 5.05 -6.27
N SER A 194 5.36 3.98 -7.03
CA SER A 194 4.25 3.22 -7.62
C SER A 194 4.45 1.74 -7.31
N ILE A 195 3.37 1.01 -6.99
CA ILE A 195 3.44 -0.43 -6.69
C ILE A 195 2.79 -1.20 -7.83
N LEU A 196 3.60 -1.98 -8.55
CA LEU A 196 3.15 -2.91 -9.58
C LEU A 196 2.98 -4.30 -8.98
N PHE A 197 1.74 -4.74 -8.92
CA PHE A 197 1.38 -6.09 -8.46
C PHE A 197 1.51 -7.07 -9.62
N VAL A 198 2.27 -8.14 -9.43
CA VAL A 198 2.49 -9.17 -10.44
C VAL A 198 2.07 -10.55 -9.92
N ASN A 199 1.64 -11.42 -10.82
CA ASN A 199 1.13 -12.76 -10.52
C ASN A 199 2.17 -13.88 -10.74
N TYR A 200 3.44 -13.54 -10.88
CA TYR A 200 4.54 -14.47 -11.11
C TYR A 200 5.64 -14.31 -10.08
N ASP A 201 6.39 -15.37 -9.86
CA ASP A 201 7.56 -15.39 -8.98
C ASP A 201 8.70 -14.59 -9.61
N ILE A 202 8.95 -13.42 -9.04
CA ILE A 202 9.96 -12.48 -9.56
C ILE A 202 11.37 -13.05 -9.45
N SER A 203 11.62 -13.94 -8.48
CA SER A 203 12.94 -14.56 -8.28
C SER A 203 13.30 -15.59 -9.36
N LYS A 204 12.32 -16.05 -10.14
CA LYS A 204 12.49 -17.05 -11.20
C LYS A 204 12.56 -16.47 -12.61
N ILE A 205 12.51 -15.16 -12.76
CA ILE A 205 12.70 -14.53 -14.07
C ILE A 205 14.15 -14.74 -14.51
N PRO A 206 14.41 -15.38 -15.66
CA PRO A 206 15.76 -15.52 -16.17
C PRO A 206 16.36 -14.14 -16.45
N PRO A 207 17.66 -13.94 -16.26
CA PRO A 207 18.34 -12.72 -16.65
C PRO A 207 18.14 -12.48 -18.15
N PRO A 208 18.09 -11.23 -18.61
CA PRO A 208 18.04 -10.92 -20.04
C PRO A 208 19.23 -11.57 -20.74
N PRO A 209 19.05 -12.02 -21.99
CA PRO A 209 20.17 -12.58 -22.76
C PRO A 209 21.28 -11.53 -22.87
N PRO A 210 22.56 -11.94 -22.89
CA PRO A 210 23.66 -11.01 -23.05
C PRO A 210 23.48 -10.19 -24.35
N PRO A 211 23.87 -8.92 -24.36
CA PRO A 211 23.78 -8.10 -25.56
C PRO A 211 24.61 -8.78 -26.67
N LYS A 212 24.02 -8.84 -27.86
CA LYS A 212 24.69 -9.37 -29.07
C LYS A 212 25.75 -8.38 -29.53
#